data_4436c3ac1fbe5a676c5500f4db633c65
#
_entry.id   4436c3ac1fbe5a676c5500f4db633c65
#
_cell.length_a   1.000
_cell.length_b   1.000
_cell.length_c   1.000
_cell.angle_alpha   90.00
_cell.angle_beta   90.00
_cell.angle_gamma   90.00
#
_symmetry.space_group_name_H-M   'P 1'
#
loop_
_entity.id
_entity.type
_entity.pdbx_description
1 polymer ?
#
loop_
_entity_poly.entity_id
_entity_poly.type
_entity_poly.pdbx_seq_one_letter_code
_entity_poly.pdbx_strand_id
1 'polypeptide(L)'
;MTLVNEYFLKYHFNAVPVMVGNVPGGVALFDNIRRIPRELWPRIAALDVMSTDLASWTAREDESAEKLFFLIMQKGISPVAVLGPDGWISGIVTRRGFSTYLKEMRYRLK
;
A
#
# COMPACT_ATOMS: atom_id res chain seq x y z
N MET A 1 9.75 -10.14 -13.82
CA MET A 1 10.05 -9.80 -12.41
C MET A 1 8.81 -9.98 -11.57
N THR A 2 8.95 -10.70 -10.47
CA THR A 2 7.83 -11.08 -9.60
C THR A 2 7.04 -9.90 -9.05
N LEU A 3 7.74 -8.85 -8.57
CA LEU A 3 7.09 -7.67 -8.00
C LEU A 3 6.13 -7.01 -8.99
N VAL A 4 6.60 -6.74 -10.22
CA VAL A 4 5.76 -6.08 -11.23
C VAL A 4 4.60 -6.98 -11.64
N ASN A 5 4.90 -8.24 -11.99
CA ASN A 5 3.89 -9.14 -12.54
C ASN A 5 2.86 -9.57 -11.50
N GLU A 6 3.30 -9.93 -10.29
CA GLU A 6 2.39 -10.48 -9.30
C GLU A 6 1.61 -9.42 -8.54
N TYR A 7 2.22 -8.27 -8.25
CA TYR A 7 1.58 -7.30 -7.39
C TYR A 7 1.02 -6.10 -8.13
N PHE A 8 1.78 -5.53 -9.05
CA PHE A 8 1.31 -4.32 -9.72
C PHE A 8 0.39 -4.61 -10.91
N LEU A 9 0.74 -5.58 -11.75
CA LEU A 9 -0.06 -5.86 -12.94
C LEU A 9 -1.21 -6.82 -12.66
N LYS A 10 -0.97 -7.88 -11.91
CA LYS A 10 -1.99 -8.92 -11.66
C LYS A 10 -3.07 -8.44 -10.68
N TYR A 11 -2.69 -7.78 -9.60
CA TYR A 11 -3.63 -7.36 -8.56
C TYR A 11 -4.00 -5.89 -8.63
N HIS A 12 -3.45 -5.14 -9.57
CA HIS A 12 -3.67 -3.70 -9.71
C HIS A 12 -3.27 -2.91 -8.46
N PHE A 13 -2.31 -3.43 -7.70
CA PHE A 13 -1.74 -2.71 -6.56
C PHE A 13 -0.75 -1.67 -7.08
N ASN A 14 -0.63 -0.54 -6.39
CA ASN A 14 0.33 0.51 -6.75
C ASN A 14 1.34 0.81 -5.64
N ALA A 15 1.18 0.16 -4.49
CA ALA A 15 2.08 0.30 -3.35
C ALA A 15 2.15 -1.04 -2.62
N VAL A 16 3.36 -1.58 -2.44
CA VAL A 16 3.54 -2.89 -1.81
C VAL A 16 4.56 -2.74 -0.68
N PRO A 17 4.19 -3.11 0.57
CA PRO A 17 5.15 -3.04 1.67
C PRO A 17 6.31 -4.01 1.44
N VAL A 18 7.52 -3.53 1.73
CA VAL A 18 8.76 -4.32 1.64
C VAL A 18 9.24 -4.61 3.05
N MET A 19 9.25 -5.88 3.41
CA MET A 19 9.56 -6.29 4.78
C MET A 19 11.07 -6.38 5.02
N VAL A 20 11.49 -5.89 6.18
CA VAL A 20 12.82 -6.10 6.71
C VAL A 20 12.63 -6.79 8.06
N GLY A 21 12.84 -8.10 8.08
CA GLY A 21 12.42 -8.91 9.22
C GLY A 21 10.90 -8.90 9.36
N ASN A 22 10.39 -8.51 10.54
CA ASN A 22 8.97 -8.52 10.86
C ASN A 22 8.29 -7.17 10.68
N VAL A 23 9.03 -6.14 10.24
CA VAL A 23 8.49 -4.79 10.06
C VAL A 23 8.72 -4.33 8.63
N PRO A 24 7.85 -3.47 8.08
CA PRO A 24 8.12 -2.88 6.78
C PRO A 24 9.29 -1.90 6.86
N GLY A 25 10.26 -2.05 5.94
CA GLY A 25 11.36 -1.12 5.77
C GLY A 25 11.02 0.01 4.83
N GLY A 26 9.98 -0.16 4.04
CA GLY A 26 9.50 0.82 3.08
C GLY A 26 8.33 0.30 2.29
N VAL A 27 7.93 1.05 1.28
CA VAL A 27 6.82 0.69 0.39
C VAL A 27 7.31 0.84 -1.06
N ALA A 28 7.27 -0.25 -1.83
CA ALA A 28 7.60 -0.22 -3.25
C ALA A 28 6.45 0.42 -4.02
N LEU A 29 6.76 1.42 -4.84
CA LEU A 29 5.76 2.23 -5.52
C LEU A 29 5.80 1.98 -7.03
N PHE A 30 4.64 1.70 -7.62
CA PHE A 30 4.53 1.48 -9.06
C PHE A 30 4.94 2.72 -9.85
N ASP A 31 4.66 3.91 -9.33
CA ASP A 31 5.07 5.16 -9.99
C ASP A 31 6.58 5.26 -10.19
N ASN A 32 7.37 4.70 -9.27
CA ASN A 32 8.82 4.67 -9.41
C ASN A 32 9.26 3.70 -10.50
N ILE A 33 8.53 2.59 -10.67
CA ILE A 33 8.83 1.60 -11.71
C ILE A 33 8.52 2.17 -13.10
N ARG A 34 7.42 2.91 -13.24
CA ARG A 34 7.02 3.48 -14.54
C ARG A 34 8.07 4.40 -15.15
N ARG A 35 8.93 4.99 -14.33
CA ARG A 35 9.99 5.89 -14.77
C ARG A 35 11.20 5.14 -15.32
N ILE A 36 11.25 3.82 -15.15
CA ILE A 36 12.36 2.97 -15.57
C ILE A 36 12.02 2.36 -16.93
N PRO A 37 12.97 2.32 -17.88
CA PRO A 37 12.73 1.65 -19.17
C PRO A 37 12.27 0.21 -18.96
N ARG A 38 11.26 -0.19 -19.73
CA ARG A 38 10.60 -1.48 -19.55
C ARG A 38 11.55 -2.67 -19.68
N GLU A 39 12.53 -2.58 -20.56
CA GLU A 39 13.51 -3.63 -20.76
C GLU A 39 14.40 -3.88 -19.53
N LEU A 40 14.45 -2.94 -18.59
CA LEU A 40 15.20 -3.09 -17.36
C LEU A 40 14.38 -3.69 -16.21
N TRP A 41 13.05 -3.80 -16.38
CA TRP A 41 12.17 -4.26 -15.32
C TRP A 41 12.54 -5.63 -14.72
N PRO A 42 13.00 -6.64 -15.49
CA PRO A 42 13.41 -7.92 -14.92
C PRO A 42 14.57 -7.82 -13.94
N ARG A 43 15.32 -6.72 -13.97
CA ARG A 43 16.48 -6.51 -13.08
C ARG A 43 16.18 -5.62 -11.88
N ILE A 44 14.95 -5.10 -11.77
CA ILE A 44 14.58 -4.20 -10.68
C ILE A 44 14.32 -5.00 -9.42
N ALA A 45 15.01 -4.66 -8.34
CA ALA A 45 14.70 -5.17 -7.01
C ALA A 45 13.72 -4.24 -6.30
N ALA A 46 12.97 -4.78 -5.32
CA ALA A 46 12.03 -3.98 -4.54
C ALA A 46 12.70 -2.78 -3.86
N LEU A 47 13.94 -2.96 -3.40
CA LEU A 47 14.72 -1.90 -2.76
C LEU A 47 14.99 -0.72 -3.69
N ASP A 48 15.07 -0.95 -4.99
CA ASP A 48 15.38 0.08 -5.98
C ASP A 48 14.24 1.08 -6.18
N VAL A 49 13.01 0.67 -5.88
CA VAL A 49 11.80 1.46 -6.12
C VAL A 49 11.04 1.77 -4.83
N MET A 50 11.64 1.47 -3.69
CA MET A 50 11.03 1.61 -2.39
C MET A 50 11.15 3.03 -1.86
N SER A 51 10.06 3.56 -1.29
CA SER A 51 10.10 4.75 -0.45
C SER A 51 10.24 4.31 1.00
N THR A 52 11.15 4.93 1.74
CA THR A 52 11.35 4.66 3.17
C THR A 52 10.50 5.54 4.07
N ASP A 53 9.76 6.48 3.50
CA ASP A 53 8.84 7.35 4.23
C ASP A 53 7.54 6.62 4.53
N LEU A 54 7.56 5.75 5.54
CA LEU A 54 6.41 4.91 5.88
C LEU A 54 5.16 5.73 6.21
N ALA A 55 5.32 6.87 6.87
CA ALA A 55 4.18 7.67 7.30
C ALA A 55 3.34 8.17 6.13
N SER A 56 3.95 8.37 4.97
CA SER A 56 3.24 8.84 3.76
C SER A 56 2.47 7.75 3.04
N TRP A 57 2.77 6.47 3.30
CA TRP A 57 2.25 5.34 2.51
C TRP A 57 1.55 4.28 3.35
N THR A 58 1.51 4.46 4.66
CA THR A 58 0.89 3.52 5.59
C THR A 58 0.03 4.27 6.60
N ALA A 59 -0.78 3.53 7.34
CA ALA A 59 -1.54 4.07 8.46
C ALA A 59 -1.20 3.28 9.72
N ARG A 60 -1.39 3.89 10.89
CA ARG A 60 -1.25 3.21 12.17
C ARG A 60 -2.62 2.84 12.71
N GLU A 61 -2.70 1.81 13.55
CA GLU A 61 -3.96 1.37 14.16
C GLU A 61 -4.66 2.49 14.92
N ASP A 62 -3.89 3.37 15.55
CA ASP A 62 -4.43 4.46 16.39
C ASP A 62 -4.74 5.73 15.59
N GLU A 63 -4.47 5.75 14.29
CA GLU A 63 -4.82 6.89 13.46
C GLU A 63 -6.28 6.84 13.03
N SER A 64 -6.84 8.01 12.69
CA SER A 64 -8.25 8.11 12.33
C SER A 64 -8.56 7.48 10.98
N ALA A 65 -9.82 7.10 10.79
CA ALA A 65 -10.31 6.63 9.49
C ALA A 65 -10.16 7.68 8.39
N GLU A 66 -10.07 8.97 8.75
CA GLU A 66 -9.81 10.03 7.79
C GLU A 66 -8.49 9.85 7.06
N LYS A 67 -7.47 9.37 7.77
CA LYS A 67 -6.18 9.11 7.12
C LYS A 67 -6.28 7.99 6.10
N LEU A 68 -7.00 6.91 6.42
CA LEU A 68 -7.25 5.83 5.47
C LEU A 68 -8.02 6.34 4.25
N PHE A 69 -9.05 7.15 4.47
CA PHE A 69 -9.79 7.77 3.37
C PHE A 69 -8.87 8.59 2.48
N PHE A 70 -8.04 9.43 3.09
CA PHE A 70 -7.10 10.26 2.35
C PHE A 70 -6.12 9.42 1.52
N LEU A 71 -5.49 8.41 2.13
CA LEU A 71 -4.51 7.57 1.43
C LEU A 71 -5.14 6.77 0.29
N ILE A 72 -6.29 6.18 0.52
CA ILE A 72 -6.93 5.28 -0.44
C ILE A 72 -7.71 6.04 -1.49
N MET A 73 -8.56 6.97 -1.07
CA MET A 73 -9.51 7.62 -1.95
C MET A 73 -8.95 8.88 -2.62
N GLN A 74 -8.11 9.63 -1.95
CA GLN A 74 -7.55 10.86 -2.49
C GLN A 74 -6.16 10.69 -3.07
N LYS A 75 -5.26 9.97 -2.40
CA LYS A 75 -3.93 9.65 -2.95
C LYS A 75 -3.93 8.43 -3.86
N GLY A 76 -4.96 7.61 -3.80
CA GLY A 76 -5.07 6.43 -4.66
C GLY A 76 -4.13 5.29 -4.30
N ILE A 77 -3.65 5.22 -3.06
CA ILE A 77 -2.76 4.15 -2.60
C ILE A 77 -3.58 2.89 -2.31
N SER A 78 -3.17 1.76 -2.88
CA SER A 78 -3.81 0.47 -2.61
C SER A 78 -2.81 -0.66 -2.86
N PRO A 79 -2.61 -1.57 -1.91
CA PRO A 79 -3.17 -1.59 -0.56
C PRO A 79 -2.47 -0.60 0.38
N VAL A 80 -3.11 -0.28 1.49
CA VAL A 80 -2.50 0.46 2.59
C VAL A 80 -2.23 -0.51 3.73
N ALA A 81 -0.98 -0.59 4.16
CA ALA A 81 -0.62 -1.37 5.33
C ALA A 81 -0.97 -0.60 6.60
N VAL A 82 -1.59 -1.27 7.55
CA VAL A 82 -1.90 -0.72 8.88
C VAL A 82 -0.91 -1.31 9.87
N LEU A 83 -0.21 -0.43 10.59
CA LEU A 83 0.86 -0.82 11.50
C LEU A 83 0.40 -0.75 12.95
N GLY A 84 0.74 -1.76 13.73
CA GLY A 84 0.53 -1.79 15.16
C GLY A 84 1.57 -0.96 15.92
N PRO A 85 1.44 -0.90 17.26
CA PRO A 85 2.37 -0.12 18.09
C PRO A 85 3.82 -0.60 18.03
N ASP A 86 4.01 -1.89 17.69
CA ASP A 86 5.33 -2.50 17.53
C ASP A 86 5.95 -2.27 16.16
N GLY A 87 5.22 -1.59 15.25
CA GLY A 87 5.64 -1.37 13.88
C GLY A 87 5.36 -2.52 12.93
N TRP A 88 4.82 -3.64 13.44
CA TRP A 88 4.45 -4.78 12.61
C TRP A 88 3.15 -4.50 11.86
N ILE A 89 2.98 -5.13 10.71
CA ILE A 89 1.73 -5.02 9.96
C ILE A 89 0.64 -5.79 10.71
N SER A 90 -0.41 -5.08 11.14
CA SER A 90 -1.57 -5.67 11.78
C SER A 90 -2.73 -5.90 10.81
N GLY A 91 -2.70 -5.25 9.65
CA GLY A 91 -3.72 -5.43 8.64
C GLY A 91 -3.38 -4.73 7.34
N ILE A 92 -4.15 -5.04 6.32
CA ILE A 92 -4.00 -4.44 4.99
C ILE A 92 -5.39 -4.03 4.51
N VAL A 93 -5.51 -2.79 4.03
CA VAL A 93 -6.78 -2.26 3.54
C VAL A 93 -6.64 -1.94 2.06
N THR A 94 -7.46 -2.55 1.24
CA THR A 94 -7.52 -2.27 -0.18
C THR A 94 -8.61 -1.22 -0.46
N ARG A 95 -8.53 -0.57 -1.62
CA ARG A 95 -9.56 0.37 -2.05
C ARG A 95 -10.93 -0.29 -2.09
N ARG A 96 -11.00 -1.51 -2.62
CA ARG A 96 -12.25 -2.26 -2.71
C ARG A 96 -12.84 -2.57 -1.34
N GLY A 97 -12.01 -3.06 -0.42
CA GLY A 97 -12.43 -3.37 0.94
C GLY A 97 -12.90 -2.14 1.70
N PHE A 98 -12.18 -1.02 1.55
CA PHE A 98 -12.55 0.23 2.19
C PHE A 98 -13.89 0.77 1.65
N SER A 99 -14.10 0.71 0.34
CA SER A 99 -15.36 1.13 -0.29
C SER A 99 -16.54 0.28 0.20
N THR A 100 -16.34 -1.03 0.35
CA THR A 100 -17.36 -1.94 0.89
C THR A 100 -17.70 -1.59 2.34
N TYR A 101 -16.70 -1.33 3.14
CA TYR A 101 -16.89 -0.91 4.54
C TYR A 101 -17.71 0.39 4.63
N LEU A 102 -17.41 1.37 3.80
CA LEU A 102 -18.14 2.64 3.79
C LEU A 102 -19.61 2.43 3.43
N LYS A 103 -19.92 1.54 2.49
CA LYS A 103 -21.29 1.22 2.11
C LYS A 103 -22.05 0.57 3.26
N GLU A 104 -21.42 -0.36 3.96
CA GLU A 104 -22.02 -1.00 5.13
C GLU A 104 -22.31 0.00 6.25
N MET A 105 -21.39 0.92 6.50
CA MET A 105 -21.57 1.97 7.49
C MET A 105 -22.76 2.88 7.14
N ARG A 106 -22.95 3.17 5.85
CA ARG A 106 -24.11 3.94 5.39
C ARG A 106 -25.41 3.27 5.76
N TYR A 107 -25.51 1.97 5.61
CA TYR A 107 -26.71 1.23 5.98
C TYR A 107 -26.96 1.21 7.49
N ARG A 108 -25.90 1.10 8.26
CA ARG A 108 -26.04 1.07 9.72
C ARG A 108 -26.47 2.41 10.33
N LEU A 109 -26.12 3.51 9.67
CA LEU A 109 -26.45 4.85 10.15
C LEU A 109 -27.87 5.29 9.78
N LYS A 110 -28.54 4.52 8.98
CA LYS A 110 -29.96 4.72 8.70
C LYS A 110 -30.79 4.10 9.83
#